data_3916ebefdbca348c598a5e1956e36c9c
#
_entry.id   3916ebefdbca348c598a5e1956e36c9c
#
_cell.length_a   1.000
_cell.length_b   1.000
_cell.length_c   1.000
_cell.angle_alpha   90.00
_cell.angle_beta   90.00
_cell.angle_gamma   90.00
#
_symmetry.space_group_name_H-M   'P 1'
#
loop_
_entity.id
_entity.type
_entity.pdbx_description
1 polymer ?
#
loop_
_entity_poly.entity_id
_entity_poly.type
_entity_poly.pdbx_seq_one_letter_code
_entity_poly.pdbx_strand_id
1 'polypeptide(L)'
;MKKFEKSFLLGAATAAHQVEGNNTNSDCWAMEQMEYTAYAEPSMDAVDHYHRYEEDICLMEKAGMNAYRFSLEWARIEPKEGVFDEQEVEHYRKVIRCCKEHGIEPIVTLHHFSSPVWVISKGGWEAKSIVGDFEKYVRYVMEKLGDELHYVCTINEANIGLQIAGIAERYKKLMMAQMQSASAAGNETGEKTDGTVQMGMNLQKMLESQKAQAEENKKVFGVEKVENFTSMRTKEGDLLVLEAHQAAKHAIKELHPEIQVGLTLSLHDVQVTEEGGEVFAAKEWEDEFLHYLPYIEEDDFLGVQNYTRSQFGKEGRMAPPEGAELTQMDYEVYPEALEHVIRKVAEKFKGNLLVTENGIAVSDDTCRVAFIEKALQGVQNCIEDGIPVKGYCYWSLMDNFEWQKGYSMTFGLIAVDRSNQKRMPKESFYYLGSYR
;
A
#
# COMPACT_ATOMS: atom_id res chain seq x y z
N MET A 1 5.96 6.81 28.37
CA MET A 1 6.24 6.18 27.07
C MET A 1 7.20 5.02 27.29
N LYS A 2 6.79 3.80 26.92
CA LYS A 2 7.65 2.61 26.98
C LYS A 2 8.39 2.50 25.64
N LYS A 3 9.70 2.29 25.70
CA LYS A 3 10.51 2.11 24.49
C LYS A 3 10.44 0.67 24.02
N PHE A 4 10.56 0.46 22.70
CA PHE A 4 10.74 -0.87 22.13
C PHE A 4 12.16 -1.40 22.38
N GLU A 5 12.31 -2.72 22.32
CA GLU A 5 13.62 -3.36 22.37
C GLU A 5 14.46 -2.98 21.15
N LYS A 6 15.79 -3.05 21.30
CA LYS A 6 16.72 -2.66 20.22
C LYS A 6 16.56 -3.49 18.92
N SER A 7 16.08 -4.71 19.04
CA SER A 7 15.81 -5.60 17.90
C SER A 7 14.51 -5.29 17.17
N PHE A 8 13.62 -4.49 17.76
CA PHE A 8 12.37 -4.10 17.11
C PHE A 8 12.64 -3.11 15.97
N LEU A 9 12.08 -3.38 14.80
CA LEU A 9 12.22 -2.55 13.61
C LEU A 9 11.22 -1.40 13.68
N LEU A 10 11.69 -0.18 13.90
CA LEU A 10 10.86 1.02 14.01
C LEU A 10 11.27 2.03 12.95
N GLY A 11 10.33 2.38 12.08
CA GLY A 11 10.61 3.31 11.00
C GLY A 11 9.39 3.80 10.24
N ALA A 12 9.61 4.10 8.97
CA ALA A 12 8.57 4.58 8.07
C ALA A 12 8.63 3.85 6.72
N ALA A 13 7.55 4.00 5.93
CA ALA A 13 7.42 3.38 4.63
C ALA A 13 7.27 4.42 3.52
N THR A 14 7.65 4.05 2.29
CA THR A 14 7.38 4.76 1.03
C THR A 14 7.17 3.78 -0.12
N ALA A 15 6.59 4.26 -1.22
CA ALA A 15 6.53 3.55 -2.49
C ALA A 15 7.28 4.34 -3.58
N ALA A 16 8.04 3.65 -4.41
CA ALA A 16 8.92 4.25 -5.42
C ALA A 16 8.19 5.27 -6.31
N HIS A 17 7.07 4.85 -6.92
CA HIS A 17 6.29 5.73 -7.79
C HIS A 17 5.82 7.02 -7.10
N GLN A 18 5.48 6.94 -5.80
CA GLN A 18 4.95 8.07 -5.04
C GLN A 18 6.01 9.09 -4.60
N VAL A 19 7.28 8.67 -4.49
CA VAL A 19 8.34 9.53 -3.91
C VAL A 19 9.50 9.83 -4.84
N GLU A 20 9.83 8.94 -5.79
CA GLU A 20 11.05 9.05 -6.59
C GLU A 20 10.97 10.11 -7.70
N GLY A 21 9.84 10.16 -8.40
CA GLY A 21 9.61 11.02 -9.56
C GLY A 21 10.11 10.43 -10.89
N ASN A 22 9.58 10.95 -11.98
CA ASN A 22 9.99 10.62 -13.36
C ASN A 22 9.99 9.10 -13.67
N ASN A 23 9.02 8.35 -13.15
CA ASN A 23 8.86 6.91 -13.40
C ASN A 23 8.22 6.62 -14.77
N THR A 24 8.87 7.09 -15.83
CA THR A 24 8.29 7.25 -17.18
C THR A 24 7.94 5.95 -17.91
N ASN A 25 8.43 4.80 -17.44
CA ASN A 25 8.17 3.50 -18.05
C ASN A 25 7.01 2.74 -17.36
N SER A 26 6.42 3.33 -16.31
CA SER A 26 5.34 2.69 -15.55
C SER A 26 3.97 2.93 -16.17
N ASP A 27 3.06 2.03 -15.87
CA ASP A 27 1.63 2.14 -16.19
C ASP A 27 0.99 3.36 -15.50
N CYS A 28 1.33 3.61 -14.24
CA CYS A 28 0.84 4.78 -13.49
C CYS A 28 1.22 6.08 -14.17
N TRP A 29 2.51 6.26 -14.53
CA TRP A 29 2.96 7.43 -15.27
C TRP A 29 2.21 7.59 -16.59
N ALA A 30 2.05 6.51 -17.36
CA ALA A 30 1.35 6.55 -18.63
C ALA A 30 -0.12 6.96 -18.45
N MET A 31 -0.78 6.43 -17.41
CA MET A 31 -2.18 6.76 -17.09
C MET A 31 -2.35 8.20 -16.60
N GLU A 32 -1.41 8.75 -15.84
CA GLU A 32 -1.42 10.14 -15.36
C GLU A 32 -1.40 11.16 -16.50
N GLN A 33 -0.77 10.83 -17.63
CA GLN A 33 -0.61 11.71 -18.79
C GLN A 33 -1.79 11.64 -19.76
N MET A 34 -2.78 10.78 -19.52
CA MET A 34 -3.95 10.64 -20.40
C MET A 34 -4.91 11.83 -20.25
N GLU A 35 -5.58 12.19 -21.33
CA GLU A 35 -6.61 13.24 -21.33
C GLU A 35 -7.78 12.89 -20.39
N TYR A 36 -8.20 11.62 -20.40
CA TYR A 36 -9.31 11.11 -19.58
C TYR A 36 -8.77 10.31 -18.39
N THR A 37 -7.90 10.91 -17.60
CA THR A 37 -7.30 10.25 -16.44
C THR A 37 -8.16 10.39 -15.18
N ALA A 38 -8.10 9.38 -14.31
CA ALA A 38 -8.67 9.44 -12.96
C ALA A 38 -7.78 10.22 -11.98
N TYR A 39 -6.52 10.44 -12.33
CA TYR A 39 -5.58 11.19 -11.49
C TYR A 39 -5.95 12.68 -11.43
N ALA A 40 -5.83 13.26 -10.24
CA ALA A 40 -6.10 14.70 -10.04
C ALA A 40 -5.01 15.57 -10.69
N GLU A 41 -3.79 15.09 -10.64
CA GLU A 41 -2.58 15.70 -11.21
C GLU A 41 -1.52 14.62 -11.47
N PRO A 42 -0.52 14.85 -12.34
CA PRO A 42 0.56 13.91 -12.57
C PRO A 42 1.63 13.94 -11.47
N SER A 43 2.31 12.82 -11.26
CA SER A 43 3.38 12.67 -10.26
C SER A 43 4.63 13.51 -10.56
N MET A 44 5.00 13.67 -11.81
CA MET A 44 6.16 14.41 -12.31
C MET A 44 7.45 14.02 -11.56
N ASP A 45 8.14 14.97 -10.93
CA ASP A 45 9.33 14.76 -10.10
C ASP A 45 9.01 14.23 -8.69
N ALA A 46 7.75 14.01 -8.39
CA ALA A 46 7.23 13.60 -7.09
C ALA A 46 7.85 14.44 -5.96
N VAL A 47 8.56 13.80 -5.03
CA VAL A 47 9.31 14.49 -3.99
C VAL A 47 10.83 14.30 -4.17
N ASP A 48 11.25 13.92 -5.37
CA ASP A 48 12.66 13.79 -5.78
C ASP A 48 13.50 12.89 -4.86
N HIS A 49 12.86 11.87 -4.28
CA HIS A 49 13.55 10.92 -3.40
C HIS A 49 14.66 10.15 -4.15
N TYR A 50 14.49 9.92 -5.45
CA TYR A 50 15.50 9.27 -6.29
C TYR A 50 16.90 9.91 -6.15
N HIS A 51 16.98 11.24 -6.10
CA HIS A 51 18.23 11.97 -5.95
C HIS A 51 18.54 12.36 -4.50
N ARG A 52 17.56 12.31 -3.59
CA ARG A 52 17.66 12.81 -2.21
C ARG A 52 17.58 11.72 -1.14
N TYR A 53 17.65 10.47 -1.52
CA TYR A 53 17.53 9.35 -0.56
C TYR A 53 18.57 9.44 0.58
N GLU A 54 19.78 9.94 0.32
CA GLU A 54 20.81 10.12 1.36
C GLU A 54 20.36 11.14 2.43
N GLU A 55 19.75 12.27 2.00
CA GLU A 55 19.19 13.28 2.91
C GLU A 55 18.06 12.66 3.75
N ASP A 56 17.15 11.96 3.10
CA ASP A 56 15.97 11.39 3.75
C ASP A 56 16.34 10.28 4.75
N ILE A 57 17.28 9.39 4.40
CA ILE A 57 17.80 8.33 5.28
C ILE A 57 18.58 8.93 6.46
N CYS A 58 19.39 9.96 6.24
CA CYS A 58 20.09 10.68 7.30
C CYS A 58 19.13 11.35 8.29
N LEU A 59 17.98 11.85 7.83
CA LEU A 59 16.94 12.38 8.71
C LEU A 59 16.35 11.27 9.58
N MET A 60 16.07 10.09 9.03
CA MET A 60 15.54 8.94 9.80
C MET A 60 16.50 8.50 10.90
N GLU A 61 17.79 8.39 10.61
CA GLU A 61 18.83 8.10 11.63
C GLU A 61 18.80 9.13 12.77
N LYS A 62 18.80 10.42 12.41
CA LYS A 62 18.76 11.51 13.40
C LYS A 62 17.52 11.49 14.28
N ALA A 63 16.39 11.00 13.77
CA ALA A 63 15.19 10.80 14.56
C ALA A 63 15.25 9.58 15.48
N GLY A 64 16.21 8.66 15.25
CA GLY A 64 16.36 7.42 16.02
C GLY A 64 15.64 6.22 15.40
N MET A 65 15.15 6.31 14.17
CA MET A 65 14.57 5.16 13.44
C MET A 65 15.66 4.16 13.03
N ASN A 66 15.31 2.88 12.91
CA ASN A 66 16.23 1.81 12.52
C ASN A 66 15.68 0.91 11.41
N ALA A 67 14.57 1.26 10.81
CA ALA A 67 14.01 0.54 9.69
C ALA A 67 13.46 1.52 8.63
N TYR A 68 13.61 1.16 7.37
CA TYR A 68 13.01 1.88 6.26
C TYR A 68 12.43 0.89 5.27
N ARG A 69 11.09 0.92 5.10
CA ARG A 69 10.43 0.13 4.08
C ARG A 69 10.26 0.98 2.82
N PHE A 70 10.78 0.49 1.69
CA PHE A 70 10.64 1.14 0.39
C PHE A 70 10.49 0.09 -0.72
N SER A 71 9.93 0.48 -1.85
CA SER A 71 9.81 -0.42 -2.98
C SER A 71 10.92 -0.18 -4.02
N LEU A 72 11.27 -1.26 -4.73
CA LEU A 72 11.97 -1.16 -5.99
C LEU A 72 10.95 -0.90 -7.10
N GLU A 73 11.36 -0.17 -8.12
CA GLU A 73 10.46 0.13 -9.24
C GLU A 73 10.76 -0.82 -10.41
N TRP A 74 9.87 -1.79 -10.61
CA TRP A 74 9.99 -2.76 -11.69
C TRP A 74 10.12 -2.08 -13.06
N ALA A 75 9.33 -1.03 -13.30
CA ALA A 75 9.35 -0.28 -14.56
C ALA A 75 10.68 0.44 -14.85
N ARG A 76 11.49 0.74 -13.81
CA ARG A 76 12.85 1.24 -13.97
C ARG A 76 13.82 0.12 -14.28
N ILE A 77 13.78 -0.94 -13.47
CA ILE A 77 14.72 -2.07 -13.56
C ILE A 77 14.53 -2.86 -14.87
N GLU A 78 13.28 -3.05 -15.32
CA GLU A 78 12.93 -3.75 -16.56
C GLU A 78 12.00 -2.89 -17.43
N PRO A 79 12.50 -1.81 -18.05
CA PRO A 79 11.68 -0.88 -18.82
C PRO A 79 11.05 -1.51 -20.09
N LYS A 80 11.61 -2.63 -20.56
CA LYS A 80 11.09 -3.46 -21.65
C LYS A 80 11.26 -4.93 -21.30
N GLU A 81 10.35 -5.77 -21.74
CA GLU A 81 10.38 -7.22 -21.47
C GLU A 81 11.78 -7.81 -21.78
N GLY A 82 12.40 -8.41 -20.76
CA GLY A 82 13.72 -9.03 -20.84
C GLY A 82 14.91 -8.07 -20.96
N VAL A 83 14.68 -6.77 -20.86
CA VAL A 83 15.75 -5.75 -20.93
C VAL A 83 15.90 -5.09 -19.57
N PHE A 84 16.91 -5.49 -18.84
CA PHE A 84 17.19 -4.97 -17.50
C PHE A 84 18.19 -3.82 -17.54
N ASP A 85 17.94 -2.77 -16.74
CA ASP A 85 18.80 -1.62 -16.57
C ASP A 85 19.70 -1.78 -15.33
N GLU A 86 20.98 -2.07 -15.56
CA GLU A 86 21.94 -2.23 -14.48
C GLU A 86 22.25 -0.92 -13.73
N GLN A 87 21.98 0.25 -14.32
CA GLN A 87 22.19 1.53 -13.64
C GLN A 87 21.12 1.74 -12.57
N GLU A 88 19.88 1.35 -12.87
CA GLU A 88 18.79 1.40 -11.90
C GLU A 88 19.00 0.39 -10.75
N VAL A 89 19.51 -0.81 -11.04
CA VAL A 89 19.89 -1.77 -9.99
C VAL A 89 21.00 -1.20 -9.10
N GLU A 90 22.00 -0.55 -9.69
CA GLU A 90 23.09 0.08 -8.92
C GLU A 90 22.60 1.29 -8.12
N HIS A 91 21.60 2.01 -8.60
CA HIS A 91 20.92 3.04 -7.81
C HIS A 91 20.30 2.45 -6.55
N TYR A 92 19.47 1.40 -6.66
CA TYR A 92 18.88 0.75 -5.50
C TYR A 92 19.90 0.11 -4.57
N ARG A 93 21.00 -0.43 -5.10
CA ARG A 93 22.13 -0.89 -4.28
C ARG A 93 22.68 0.22 -3.40
N LYS A 94 22.82 1.43 -3.94
CA LYS A 94 23.29 2.60 -3.17
C LYS A 94 22.28 2.98 -2.08
N VAL A 95 20.99 2.95 -2.36
CA VAL A 95 19.93 3.20 -1.37
C VAL A 95 20.01 2.18 -0.22
N ILE A 96 20.12 0.87 -0.54
CA ILE A 96 20.25 -0.21 0.44
C ILE A 96 21.51 -0.02 1.31
N ARG A 97 22.65 0.28 0.68
CA ARG A 97 23.90 0.52 1.41
C ARG A 97 23.85 1.75 2.28
N CYS A 98 23.26 2.84 1.79
CA CYS A 98 23.05 4.05 2.58
C CYS A 98 22.20 3.74 3.84
N CYS A 99 21.12 2.97 3.75
CA CYS A 99 20.37 2.53 4.91
C CYS A 99 21.29 1.82 5.93
N LYS A 100 22.08 0.84 5.49
CA LYS A 100 22.96 0.06 6.36
C LYS A 100 24.05 0.93 7.01
N GLU A 101 24.65 1.84 6.26
CA GLU A 101 25.65 2.79 6.76
C GLU A 101 25.12 3.68 7.87
N HIS A 102 23.82 4.01 7.83
CA HIS A 102 23.10 4.76 8.85
C HIS A 102 22.43 3.87 9.93
N GLY A 103 22.73 2.56 9.95
CA GLY A 103 22.16 1.62 10.94
C GLY A 103 20.65 1.42 10.79
N ILE A 104 20.12 1.61 9.59
CA ILE A 104 18.72 1.43 9.22
C ILE A 104 18.58 0.12 8.44
N GLU A 105 17.71 -0.78 8.90
CA GLU A 105 17.39 -2.02 8.20
C GLU A 105 16.52 -1.73 6.98
N PRO A 106 16.95 -2.06 5.75
CA PRO A 106 16.14 -1.94 4.55
C PRO A 106 15.12 -3.08 4.47
N ILE A 107 13.83 -2.75 4.45
CA ILE A 107 12.74 -3.68 4.19
C ILE A 107 12.26 -3.41 2.77
N VAL A 108 12.68 -4.27 1.83
CA VAL A 108 12.45 -4.04 0.41
C VAL A 108 11.14 -4.66 -0.06
N THR A 109 10.30 -3.87 -0.74
CA THR A 109 9.11 -4.33 -1.43
C THR A 109 9.41 -4.44 -2.94
N LEU A 110 9.16 -5.62 -3.53
CA LEU A 110 9.51 -5.86 -4.95
C LEU A 110 8.48 -5.29 -5.92
N HIS A 111 7.21 -5.22 -5.52
CA HIS A 111 6.14 -4.61 -6.30
C HIS A 111 5.19 -3.81 -5.41
N HIS A 112 5.04 -2.50 -5.71
CA HIS A 112 4.13 -1.62 -5.01
C HIS A 112 3.25 -0.85 -6.02
N PHE A 113 2.21 -1.53 -6.51
CA PHE A 113 1.15 -1.09 -7.40
C PHE A 113 1.58 -0.79 -8.84
N SER A 114 2.70 -0.10 -9.04
CA SER A 114 3.11 0.29 -10.40
C SER A 114 3.84 -0.85 -11.12
N SER A 115 3.56 -1.01 -12.39
CA SER A 115 4.11 -2.06 -13.27
C SER A 115 4.66 -1.45 -14.56
N PRO A 116 5.61 -2.11 -15.23
CA PRO A 116 6.04 -1.68 -16.54
C PRO A 116 4.90 -1.65 -17.56
N VAL A 117 4.87 -0.68 -18.47
CA VAL A 117 3.87 -0.58 -19.55
C VAL A 117 3.75 -1.89 -20.36
N TRP A 118 4.88 -2.59 -20.60
CA TRP A 118 4.86 -3.84 -21.36
C TRP A 118 4.10 -4.98 -20.66
N VAL A 119 4.06 -4.99 -19.31
CA VAL A 119 3.24 -5.95 -18.54
C VAL A 119 1.76 -5.72 -18.84
N ILE A 120 1.32 -4.47 -18.85
CA ILE A 120 -0.07 -4.11 -19.14
C ILE A 120 -0.42 -4.46 -20.59
N SER A 121 0.52 -4.27 -21.51
CA SER A 121 0.35 -4.64 -22.93
C SER A 121 0.14 -6.14 -23.16
N LYS A 122 0.57 -6.98 -22.22
CA LYS A 122 0.39 -8.44 -22.21
C LYS A 122 -0.90 -8.89 -21.52
N GLY A 123 -1.70 -7.96 -21.00
CA GLY A 123 -2.95 -8.24 -20.27
C GLY A 123 -2.85 -8.02 -18.76
N GLY A 124 -1.71 -7.51 -18.26
CA GLY A 124 -1.52 -7.09 -16.88
C GLY A 124 -1.65 -8.22 -15.86
N TRP A 125 -2.24 -7.89 -14.70
CA TRP A 125 -2.38 -8.81 -13.56
C TRP A 125 -3.53 -9.83 -13.70
N GLU A 126 -4.28 -9.77 -14.80
CA GLU A 126 -5.28 -10.79 -15.18
C GLU A 126 -4.71 -11.81 -16.20
N ALA A 127 -3.47 -11.62 -16.67
CA ALA A 127 -2.85 -12.51 -17.64
C ALA A 127 -2.00 -13.59 -16.94
N LYS A 128 -2.13 -14.85 -17.38
CA LYS A 128 -1.34 -15.97 -16.81
C LYS A 128 0.17 -15.78 -16.91
N SER A 129 0.63 -14.97 -17.88
CA SER A 129 2.06 -14.69 -18.04
C SER A 129 2.66 -13.93 -16.85
N ILE A 130 1.83 -13.22 -16.05
CA ILE A 130 2.31 -12.37 -14.96
C ILE A 130 3.15 -13.16 -13.94
N VAL A 131 2.78 -14.41 -13.65
CA VAL A 131 3.50 -15.27 -12.72
C VAL A 131 4.96 -15.44 -13.15
N GLY A 132 5.18 -15.84 -14.40
CA GLY A 132 6.52 -16.06 -14.94
C GLY A 132 7.28 -14.75 -15.23
N ASP A 133 6.56 -13.68 -15.59
CA ASP A 133 7.17 -12.37 -15.83
C ASP A 133 7.67 -11.76 -14.49
N PHE A 134 6.86 -11.85 -13.43
CA PHE A 134 7.26 -11.39 -12.10
C PHE A 134 8.38 -12.25 -11.51
N GLU A 135 8.33 -13.57 -11.65
CA GLU A 135 9.40 -14.47 -11.19
C GLU A 135 10.74 -14.12 -11.85
N LYS A 136 10.79 -13.86 -13.15
CA LYS A 136 12.03 -13.47 -13.86
C LYS A 136 12.61 -12.16 -13.31
N TYR A 137 11.75 -11.16 -13.09
CA TYR A 137 12.16 -9.90 -12.48
C TYR A 137 12.74 -10.13 -11.09
N VAL A 138 12.05 -10.90 -10.25
CA VAL A 138 12.49 -11.21 -8.89
C VAL A 138 13.83 -11.94 -8.90
N ARG A 139 14.00 -12.96 -9.74
CA ARG A 139 15.29 -13.68 -9.87
C ARG A 139 16.42 -12.73 -10.22
N TYR A 140 16.22 -11.88 -11.23
CA TYR A 140 17.22 -10.90 -11.62
C TYR A 140 17.59 -9.95 -10.48
N VAL A 141 16.62 -9.41 -9.77
CA VAL A 141 16.86 -8.53 -8.61
C VAL A 141 17.59 -9.27 -7.49
N MET A 142 17.22 -10.50 -7.17
CA MET A 142 17.86 -11.28 -6.12
C MET A 142 19.29 -11.69 -6.48
N GLU A 143 19.57 -12.05 -7.72
CA GLU A 143 20.94 -12.30 -8.17
C GLU A 143 21.84 -11.07 -8.03
N LYS A 144 21.28 -9.87 -8.10
CA LYS A 144 22.04 -8.61 -8.04
C LYS A 144 22.11 -7.99 -6.64
N LEU A 145 21.02 -8.06 -5.86
CA LEU A 145 20.86 -7.31 -4.61
C LEU A 145 20.66 -8.23 -3.39
N GLY A 146 20.35 -9.52 -3.59
CA GLY A 146 19.94 -10.42 -2.51
C GLY A 146 20.92 -10.52 -1.36
N ASP A 147 22.23 -10.58 -1.61
CA ASP A 147 23.27 -10.63 -0.58
C ASP A 147 23.23 -9.44 0.40
N GLU A 148 22.52 -8.39 0.04
CA GLU A 148 22.42 -7.17 0.84
C GLU A 148 21.07 -7.03 1.57
N LEU A 149 20.17 -8.02 1.47
CA LEU A 149 18.82 -7.93 2.00
C LEU A 149 18.57 -8.97 3.10
N HIS A 150 17.81 -8.57 4.12
CA HIS A 150 17.31 -9.49 5.16
C HIS A 150 15.78 -9.64 5.12
N TYR A 151 15.05 -8.59 4.72
CA TYR A 151 13.59 -8.57 4.67
C TYR A 151 13.09 -8.17 3.30
N VAL A 152 12.23 -9.00 2.71
CA VAL A 152 11.63 -8.76 1.40
C VAL A 152 10.11 -8.97 1.47
N CYS A 153 9.36 -7.92 1.13
CA CYS A 153 7.94 -8.02 0.80
C CYS A 153 7.81 -8.26 -0.70
N THR A 154 7.17 -9.33 -1.11
CA THR A 154 7.05 -9.65 -2.55
C THR A 154 6.14 -8.69 -3.26
N ILE A 155 4.90 -8.54 -2.76
CA ILE A 155 3.84 -7.74 -3.37
C ILE A 155 3.15 -6.93 -2.27
N ASN A 156 2.98 -5.62 -2.52
CA ASN A 156 2.24 -4.73 -1.63
C ASN A 156 0.73 -4.91 -1.78
N GLU A 157 0.02 -5.02 -0.65
CA GLU A 157 -1.46 -5.11 -0.62
C GLU A 157 -2.03 -6.05 -1.68
N ALA A 158 -1.64 -7.31 -1.63
CA ALA A 158 -2.05 -8.30 -2.62
C ALA A 158 -3.57 -8.37 -2.80
N ASN A 159 -4.33 -8.06 -1.76
CA ASN A 159 -5.78 -8.07 -1.70
C ASN A 159 -6.49 -6.82 -2.25
N ILE A 160 -5.75 -5.77 -2.65
CA ILE A 160 -6.35 -4.48 -3.05
C ILE A 160 -7.32 -4.63 -4.25
N GLY A 161 -6.99 -5.48 -5.22
CA GLY A 161 -7.83 -5.67 -6.42
C GLY A 161 -9.22 -6.25 -6.11
N LEU A 162 -9.32 -7.18 -5.14
CA LEU A 162 -10.61 -7.70 -4.67
C LEU A 162 -11.36 -6.66 -3.84
N GLN A 163 -10.68 -5.88 -3.00
CA GLN A 163 -11.30 -4.78 -2.27
C GLN A 163 -11.92 -3.76 -3.21
N ILE A 164 -11.20 -3.34 -4.25
CA ILE A 164 -11.69 -2.43 -5.28
C ILE A 164 -12.90 -3.01 -6.02
N ALA A 165 -12.87 -4.29 -6.38
CA ALA A 165 -14.00 -4.97 -7.01
C ALA A 165 -15.25 -4.98 -6.10
N GLY A 166 -15.08 -5.26 -4.81
CA GLY A 166 -16.15 -5.21 -3.81
C GLY A 166 -16.76 -3.80 -3.66
N ILE A 167 -15.93 -2.77 -3.68
CA ILE A 167 -16.38 -1.37 -3.61
C ILE A 167 -17.16 -0.99 -4.87
N ALA A 168 -16.65 -1.30 -6.04
CA ALA A 168 -17.31 -1.01 -7.31
C ALA A 168 -18.69 -1.70 -7.39
N GLU A 169 -18.82 -2.93 -6.87
CA GLU A 169 -20.09 -3.63 -6.78
C GLU A 169 -21.08 -2.93 -5.83
N ARG A 170 -20.61 -2.48 -4.65
CA ARG A 170 -21.44 -1.71 -3.69
C ARG A 170 -21.91 -0.39 -4.30
N TYR A 171 -20.99 0.36 -4.93
CA TYR A 171 -21.32 1.63 -5.60
C TYR A 171 -22.37 1.42 -6.71
N LYS A 172 -22.21 0.38 -7.53
CA LYS A 172 -23.18 0.03 -8.58
C LYS A 172 -24.57 -0.29 -8.00
N LYS A 173 -24.65 -1.03 -6.88
CA LYS A 173 -25.90 -1.32 -6.19
C LYS A 173 -26.57 -0.04 -5.65
N LEU A 174 -25.80 0.88 -5.05
CA LEU A 174 -26.26 2.17 -4.57
C LEU A 174 -26.81 3.03 -5.71
N MET A 175 -26.09 3.14 -6.83
CA MET A 175 -26.55 3.88 -8.00
C MET A 175 -27.84 3.30 -8.58
N MET A 176 -27.96 1.98 -8.67
CA MET A 176 -29.19 1.32 -9.13
C MET A 176 -30.38 1.59 -8.18
N ALA A 177 -30.15 1.55 -6.87
CA ALA A 177 -31.18 1.86 -5.87
C ALA A 177 -31.62 3.33 -5.95
N GLN A 178 -30.69 4.26 -6.14
CA GLN A 178 -30.97 5.68 -6.34
C GLN A 178 -31.73 5.94 -7.65
N MET A 179 -31.34 5.30 -8.75
CA MET A 179 -32.09 5.38 -10.03
C MET A 179 -33.53 4.88 -9.91
N GLN A 180 -33.74 3.82 -9.12
CA GLN A 180 -35.08 3.30 -8.84
C GLN A 180 -35.88 4.25 -7.93
N SER A 181 -35.23 4.92 -6.96
CA SER A 181 -35.85 5.91 -6.08
C SER A 181 -35.99 7.30 -6.73
N ALA A 182 -35.06 7.71 -7.60
CA ALA A 182 -35.09 9.00 -8.32
C ALA A 182 -36.17 9.03 -9.43
N SER A 183 -36.65 7.88 -9.89
CA SER A 183 -37.91 7.82 -10.64
C SER A 183 -39.10 8.30 -9.78
N ALA A 184 -38.91 8.51 -8.47
CA ALA A 184 -39.92 8.95 -7.50
C ALA A 184 -39.66 10.35 -6.89
N ALA A 185 -38.47 10.94 -6.94
CA ALA A 185 -38.19 12.31 -6.44
C ALA A 185 -36.82 12.83 -6.94
N GLY A 186 -36.83 13.95 -7.65
CA GLY A 186 -35.59 14.62 -8.06
C GLY A 186 -34.89 15.26 -6.86
N ASN A 187 -33.63 14.96 -6.67
CA ASN A 187 -32.67 15.79 -5.92
C ASN A 187 -31.20 15.41 -6.20
N GLU A 188 -30.36 16.43 -6.17
CA GLU A 188 -28.93 16.39 -6.37
C GLU A 188 -28.21 15.62 -5.26
N THR A 189 -27.28 14.71 -5.63
CA THR A 189 -26.44 14.00 -4.67
C THR A 189 -25.00 14.52 -4.78
N GLY A 190 -24.51 15.10 -3.67
CA GLY A 190 -23.09 15.47 -3.53
C GLY A 190 -22.19 14.21 -3.45
N GLU A 191 -20.97 14.38 -3.92
CA GLU A 191 -19.90 13.36 -3.84
C GLU A 191 -19.68 12.90 -2.38
N LYS A 192 -20.06 11.65 -2.10
CA LYS A 192 -19.60 10.98 -0.88
C LYS A 192 -18.75 9.79 -1.29
N THR A 193 -17.46 9.88 -1.01
CA THR A 193 -16.59 8.71 -1.00
C THR A 193 -17.04 7.80 0.14
N ASP A 194 -17.06 6.48 -0.06
CA ASP A 194 -17.52 5.56 0.99
C ASP A 194 -16.46 5.26 2.05
N GLY A 195 -15.29 5.91 1.99
CA GLY A 195 -14.19 5.74 2.95
C GLY A 195 -13.64 4.33 3.07
N THR A 196 -13.94 3.45 2.11
CA THR A 196 -13.66 2.02 2.19
C THR A 196 -12.35 1.59 1.57
N VAL A 197 -11.73 2.46 0.76
CA VAL A 197 -10.39 2.21 0.20
C VAL A 197 -9.37 2.97 1.03
N GLN A 198 -8.38 2.25 1.53
CA GLN A 198 -7.27 2.84 2.28
C GLN A 198 -6.21 3.48 1.35
N MET A 199 -6.43 3.43 0.05
CA MET A 199 -5.62 4.01 -1.02
C MET A 199 -6.35 5.19 -1.70
N GLY A 200 -5.60 6.18 -2.17
CA GLY A 200 -6.12 7.37 -2.87
C GLY A 200 -6.76 7.06 -4.22
N MET A 201 -8.07 6.76 -4.24
CA MET A 201 -8.84 6.46 -5.46
C MET A 201 -9.90 7.51 -5.77
N ASN A 202 -10.21 7.66 -7.05
CA ASN A 202 -11.26 8.52 -7.56
C ASN A 202 -12.27 7.72 -8.39
N LEU A 203 -13.13 6.96 -7.68
CA LEU A 203 -14.06 6.00 -8.29
C LEU A 203 -15.02 6.62 -9.28
N GLN A 204 -15.52 7.83 -9.00
CA GLN A 204 -16.44 8.50 -9.89
C GLN A 204 -15.79 8.84 -11.23
N LYS A 205 -14.61 9.46 -11.22
CA LYS A 205 -13.82 9.73 -12.43
C LYS A 205 -13.48 8.46 -13.21
N MET A 206 -13.13 7.38 -12.51
CA MET A 206 -12.87 6.07 -13.15
C MET A 206 -14.07 5.55 -13.92
N LEU A 207 -15.27 5.65 -13.37
CA LEU A 207 -16.49 5.16 -14.02
C LEU A 207 -16.94 6.05 -15.19
N GLU A 208 -16.83 7.38 -15.04
CA GLU A 208 -17.20 8.34 -16.08
C GLU A 208 -16.27 8.28 -17.29
N SER A 209 -14.98 8.02 -17.06
CA SER A 209 -13.95 8.02 -18.10
C SER A 209 -13.80 6.71 -18.88
N GLN A 210 -14.36 5.59 -18.41
CA GLN A 210 -14.10 4.26 -18.97
C GLN A 210 -14.23 4.14 -20.50
N LYS A 211 -15.28 4.74 -21.10
CA LYS A 211 -15.48 4.68 -22.57
C LYS A 211 -14.50 5.56 -23.35
N ALA A 212 -14.20 6.74 -22.82
CA ALA A 212 -13.27 7.68 -23.45
C ALA A 212 -11.81 7.18 -23.36
N GLN A 213 -11.47 6.50 -22.28
CA GLN A 213 -10.14 5.92 -22.07
C GLN A 213 -9.82 4.74 -23.01
N ALA A 214 -10.82 3.98 -23.49
CA ALA A 214 -10.54 2.78 -24.27
C ALA A 214 -9.69 3.04 -25.53
N GLU A 215 -9.91 4.17 -26.22
CA GLU A 215 -9.11 4.55 -27.39
C GLU A 215 -7.70 5.03 -27.01
N GLU A 216 -7.55 5.70 -25.87
CA GLU A 216 -6.23 6.08 -25.36
C GLU A 216 -5.45 4.86 -24.87
N ASN A 217 -6.11 3.94 -24.16
CA ASN A 217 -5.52 2.68 -23.72
C ASN A 217 -4.94 1.89 -24.89
N LYS A 218 -5.66 1.83 -26.03
CA LYS A 218 -5.15 1.20 -27.26
C LYS A 218 -3.87 1.85 -27.77
N LYS A 219 -3.79 3.18 -27.71
CA LYS A 219 -2.61 3.91 -28.18
C LYS A 219 -1.41 3.71 -27.28
N VAL A 220 -1.61 3.69 -25.96
CA VAL A 220 -0.55 3.65 -24.97
C VAL A 220 -0.14 2.23 -24.63
N PHE A 221 -1.09 1.35 -24.38
CA PHE A 221 -0.85 -0.02 -23.91
C PHE A 221 -1.10 -1.10 -24.98
N GLY A 222 -1.71 -0.74 -26.10
CA GLY A 222 -2.11 -1.72 -27.13
C GLY A 222 -3.36 -2.53 -26.78
N VAL A 223 -4.02 -2.23 -25.65
CA VAL A 223 -5.21 -2.92 -25.14
C VAL A 223 -6.35 -1.94 -24.89
N GLU A 224 -7.60 -2.38 -25.00
CA GLU A 224 -8.77 -1.53 -24.70
C GLU A 224 -8.98 -1.35 -23.18
N LYS A 225 -8.77 -2.43 -22.43
CA LYS A 225 -8.92 -2.48 -20.99
C LYS A 225 -7.56 -2.63 -20.33
N VAL A 226 -7.24 -1.73 -19.44
CA VAL A 226 -6.03 -1.79 -18.61
C VAL A 226 -6.33 -2.63 -17.39
N GLU A 227 -5.61 -3.72 -17.23
CA GLU A 227 -5.67 -4.62 -16.06
C GLU A 227 -4.40 -4.44 -15.24
N ASN A 228 -4.23 -3.22 -14.69
CA ASN A 228 -3.11 -2.93 -13.79
C ASN A 228 -3.35 -3.52 -12.39
N PHE A 229 -2.39 -3.37 -11.50
CA PHE A 229 -2.47 -3.97 -10.16
C PHE A 229 -3.66 -3.44 -9.34
N THR A 230 -4.02 -2.18 -9.51
CA THR A 230 -5.12 -1.49 -8.82
C THR A 230 -6.44 -1.49 -9.60
N SER A 231 -6.56 -2.30 -10.64
CA SER A 231 -7.83 -2.55 -11.32
C SER A 231 -8.73 -3.49 -10.51
N MET A 232 -10.04 -3.42 -10.77
CA MET A 232 -10.98 -4.41 -10.24
C MET A 232 -10.55 -5.81 -10.69
N ARG A 233 -10.21 -6.67 -9.74
CA ARG A 233 -9.65 -7.99 -10.02
C ARG A 233 -10.71 -9.06 -9.99
N THR A 234 -10.61 -10.03 -10.93
CA THR A 234 -11.38 -11.26 -10.88
C THR A 234 -10.81 -12.21 -9.83
N LYS A 235 -11.57 -13.24 -9.44
CA LYS A 235 -11.05 -14.27 -8.52
C LYS A 235 -9.89 -15.05 -9.16
N GLU A 236 -9.95 -15.28 -10.45
CA GLU A 236 -8.91 -15.93 -11.23
C GLU A 236 -7.63 -15.07 -11.28
N GLY A 237 -7.78 -13.76 -11.52
CA GLY A 237 -6.67 -12.81 -11.48
C GLY A 237 -6.05 -12.69 -10.10
N ASP A 238 -6.85 -12.76 -9.04
CA ASP A 238 -6.35 -12.73 -7.67
C ASP A 238 -5.52 -13.99 -7.33
N LEU A 239 -5.93 -15.16 -7.82
CA LEU A 239 -5.10 -16.38 -7.71
C LEU A 239 -3.75 -16.23 -8.44
N LEU A 240 -3.70 -15.53 -9.57
CA LEU A 240 -2.44 -15.24 -10.26
C LEU A 240 -1.49 -14.37 -9.43
N VAL A 241 -2.02 -13.42 -8.65
CA VAL A 241 -1.20 -12.63 -7.69
C VAL A 241 -0.60 -13.54 -6.62
N LEU A 242 -1.38 -14.48 -6.09
CA LEU A 242 -0.91 -15.44 -5.10
C LEU A 242 0.11 -16.42 -5.67
N GLU A 243 -0.11 -16.90 -6.90
CA GLU A 243 0.88 -17.72 -7.63
C GLU A 243 2.17 -16.93 -7.91
N ALA A 244 2.07 -15.65 -8.27
CA ALA A 244 3.21 -14.78 -8.48
C ALA A 244 4.00 -14.55 -7.17
N HIS A 245 3.31 -14.35 -6.04
CA HIS A 245 3.94 -14.30 -4.72
C HIS A 245 4.70 -15.59 -4.41
N GLN A 246 4.08 -16.75 -4.58
CA GLN A 246 4.71 -18.04 -4.29
C GLN A 246 5.90 -18.32 -5.20
N ALA A 247 5.81 -18.01 -6.49
CA ALA A 247 6.92 -18.12 -7.43
C ALA A 247 8.09 -17.19 -7.03
N ALA A 248 7.79 -15.96 -6.66
CA ALA A 248 8.77 -15.00 -6.15
C ALA A 248 9.45 -15.50 -4.86
N LYS A 249 8.67 -15.96 -3.89
CA LYS A 249 9.19 -16.54 -2.63
C LYS A 249 10.11 -17.73 -2.90
N HIS A 250 9.68 -18.64 -3.78
CA HIS A 250 10.49 -19.80 -4.17
C HIS A 250 11.82 -19.35 -4.79
N ALA A 251 11.80 -18.40 -5.72
CA ALA A 251 12.99 -17.86 -6.35
C ALA A 251 13.94 -17.21 -5.35
N ILE A 252 13.41 -16.42 -4.42
CA ILE A 252 14.21 -15.80 -3.35
C ILE A 252 14.85 -16.86 -2.47
N LYS A 253 14.08 -17.83 -1.98
CA LYS A 253 14.58 -18.89 -1.07
C LYS A 253 15.57 -19.85 -1.73
N GLU A 254 15.46 -20.05 -3.05
CA GLU A 254 16.45 -20.83 -3.81
C GLU A 254 17.81 -20.13 -3.88
N LEU A 255 17.83 -18.81 -4.06
CA LEU A 255 19.05 -18.02 -4.17
C LEU A 255 19.60 -17.58 -2.80
N HIS A 256 18.72 -17.19 -1.89
CA HIS A 256 19.04 -16.60 -0.59
C HIS A 256 18.08 -17.16 0.49
N PRO A 257 18.32 -18.38 1.00
CA PRO A 257 17.42 -19.02 1.97
C PRO A 257 17.30 -18.28 3.30
N GLU A 258 18.28 -17.40 3.63
CA GLU A 258 18.30 -16.60 4.85
C GLU A 258 17.38 -15.38 4.82
N ILE A 259 16.99 -14.88 3.65
CA ILE A 259 16.11 -13.72 3.53
C ILE A 259 14.72 -14.04 4.11
N GLN A 260 14.23 -13.19 4.97
CA GLN A 260 12.85 -13.25 5.47
C GLN A 260 11.91 -12.73 4.39
N VAL A 261 10.97 -13.54 3.94
CA VAL A 261 10.05 -13.25 2.85
C VAL A 261 8.62 -13.25 3.36
N GLY A 262 7.85 -12.23 2.98
CA GLY A 262 6.43 -12.13 3.29
C GLY A 262 5.63 -11.42 2.23
N LEU A 263 4.31 -11.57 2.31
CA LEU A 263 3.32 -10.81 1.56
C LEU A 263 2.78 -9.68 2.44
N THR A 264 2.25 -8.59 1.87
CA THR A 264 1.52 -7.61 2.66
C THR A 264 0.04 -7.56 2.29
N LEU A 265 -0.80 -7.36 3.29
CA LEU A 265 -2.24 -7.26 3.15
C LEU A 265 -2.78 -5.99 3.80
N SER A 266 -3.69 -5.32 3.10
CA SER A 266 -4.49 -4.21 3.62
C SER A 266 -5.68 -4.79 4.38
N LEU A 267 -5.75 -4.54 5.69
CA LEU A 267 -6.70 -5.17 6.59
C LEU A 267 -7.46 -4.13 7.40
N HIS A 268 -8.78 -4.26 7.47
CA HIS A 268 -9.62 -3.45 8.34
C HIS A 268 -9.87 -4.15 9.69
N ASP A 269 -10.05 -3.36 10.75
CA ASP A 269 -10.68 -3.86 11.97
C ASP A 269 -12.19 -4.01 11.72
N VAL A 270 -12.58 -5.25 11.38
CA VAL A 270 -13.94 -5.59 10.98
C VAL A 270 -14.81 -5.79 12.22
N GLN A 271 -15.76 -4.89 12.42
CA GLN A 271 -16.63 -4.84 13.60
C GLN A 271 -18.11 -5.03 13.23
N VAL A 272 -18.85 -5.79 14.03
CA VAL A 272 -20.30 -5.90 13.96
C VAL A 272 -20.91 -4.95 15.00
N THR A 273 -21.73 -4.02 14.56
CA THR A 273 -22.35 -3.00 15.42
C THR A 273 -23.86 -3.17 15.56
N GLU A 274 -24.50 -3.97 14.67
CA GLU A 274 -25.91 -4.29 14.72
C GLU A 274 -26.11 -5.78 14.41
N GLU A 275 -27.15 -6.38 15.02
CA GLU A 275 -27.60 -7.75 14.72
C GLU A 275 -27.87 -7.90 13.21
N GLY A 276 -27.35 -8.97 12.60
CA GLY A 276 -27.43 -9.21 11.16
C GLY A 276 -26.22 -8.72 10.36
N GLY A 277 -25.26 -8.00 10.99
CA GLY A 277 -24.01 -7.57 10.39
C GLY A 277 -22.96 -8.69 10.25
N GLU A 278 -23.13 -9.81 10.99
CA GLU A 278 -22.15 -10.90 11.11
C GLU A 278 -21.79 -11.52 9.76
N VAL A 279 -22.78 -11.70 8.89
CA VAL A 279 -22.57 -12.30 7.56
C VAL A 279 -21.69 -11.43 6.69
N PHE A 280 -21.89 -10.12 6.72
CA PHE A 280 -21.11 -9.16 5.96
C PHE A 280 -19.70 -9.02 6.52
N ALA A 281 -19.58 -8.94 7.84
CA ALA A 281 -18.30 -8.87 8.54
C ALA A 281 -17.45 -10.13 8.30
N ALA A 282 -18.07 -11.32 8.33
CA ALA A 282 -17.39 -12.57 8.03
C ALA A 282 -16.90 -12.63 6.57
N LYS A 283 -17.74 -12.15 5.63
CA LYS A 283 -17.34 -12.09 4.23
C LYS A 283 -16.20 -11.12 3.99
N GLU A 284 -16.23 -9.93 4.61
CA GLU A 284 -15.12 -8.96 4.49
C GLU A 284 -13.81 -9.57 5.00
N TRP A 285 -13.83 -10.24 6.15
CA TRP A 285 -12.65 -10.88 6.71
C TRP A 285 -12.16 -12.08 5.87
N GLU A 286 -13.08 -12.82 5.26
CA GLU A 286 -12.75 -13.85 4.28
C GLU A 286 -12.04 -13.25 3.07
N ASP A 287 -12.61 -12.20 2.49
CA ASP A 287 -12.08 -11.56 1.29
C ASP A 287 -10.74 -10.82 1.55
N GLU A 288 -10.52 -10.26 2.74
CA GLU A 288 -9.31 -9.51 3.07
C GLU A 288 -8.17 -10.37 3.59
N PHE A 289 -8.46 -11.48 4.28
CA PHE A 289 -7.46 -12.25 5.00
C PHE A 289 -7.54 -13.76 4.80
N LEU A 290 -8.70 -14.41 5.12
CA LEU A 290 -8.76 -15.87 5.16
C LEU A 290 -8.53 -16.50 3.79
N HIS A 291 -8.97 -15.84 2.73
CA HIS A 291 -8.71 -16.24 1.35
C HIS A 291 -7.21 -16.36 1.04
N TYR A 292 -6.37 -15.50 1.63
CA TYR A 292 -4.91 -15.46 1.42
C TYR A 292 -4.16 -16.45 2.30
N LEU A 293 -4.72 -16.81 3.45
CA LEU A 293 -4.04 -17.61 4.47
C LEU A 293 -3.40 -18.90 3.95
N PRO A 294 -4.06 -19.74 3.11
CA PRO A 294 -3.45 -20.97 2.61
C PRO A 294 -2.19 -20.78 1.77
N TYR A 295 -1.97 -19.56 1.24
CA TYR A 295 -0.84 -19.24 0.38
C TYR A 295 0.31 -18.56 1.13
N ILE A 296 0.04 -18.04 2.34
CA ILE A 296 0.99 -17.26 3.13
C ILE A 296 1.33 -17.91 4.48
N GLU A 297 0.66 -18.99 4.87
CA GLU A 297 0.84 -19.61 6.20
C GLU A 297 2.28 -20.10 6.47
N GLU A 298 3.05 -20.36 5.41
CA GLU A 298 4.46 -20.73 5.46
C GLU A 298 5.42 -19.56 5.17
N ASP A 299 4.94 -18.32 5.13
CA ASP A 299 5.79 -17.15 5.00
C ASP A 299 6.57 -16.89 6.30
N ASP A 300 7.77 -16.31 6.18
CA ASP A 300 8.58 -15.98 7.35
C ASP A 300 7.93 -14.89 8.19
N PHE A 301 7.16 -14.01 7.53
CA PHE A 301 6.34 -12.99 8.19
C PHE A 301 5.13 -12.61 7.32
N LEU A 302 4.11 -12.06 7.95
CA LEU A 302 3.03 -11.35 7.27
C LEU A 302 3.17 -9.85 7.50
N GLY A 303 3.13 -9.07 6.41
CA GLY A 303 3.02 -7.62 6.46
C GLY A 303 1.58 -7.18 6.71
N VAL A 304 1.34 -6.57 7.86
CA VAL A 304 0.02 -6.04 8.25
C VAL A 304 -0.04 -4.56 7.92
N GLN A 305 -1.06 -4.17 7.16
CA GLN A 305 -1.35 -2.77 6.87
C GLN A 305 -2.77 -2.46 7.33
N ASN A 306 -2.90 -1.45 8.20
CA ASN A 306 -4.17 -1.05 8.75
C ASN A 306 -4.21 0.46 8.98
N TYR A 307 -5.30 1.09 8.58
CA TYR A 307 -5.48 2.54 8.71
C TYR A 307 -6.73 2.89 9.51
N THR A 308 -7.75 2.02 9.52
CA THR A 308 -9.02 2.29 10.17
C THR A 308 -9.82 1.00 10.42
N ARG A 309 -11.05 1.14 10.85
CA ARG A 309 -12.03 0.06 11.03
C ARG A 309 -13.09 0.06 9.94
N SER A 310 -13.81 -1.07 9.85
CA SER A 310 -15.03 -1.23 9.08
C SER A 310 -16.15 -1.71 9.97
N GLN A 311 -17.28 -1.02 9.96
CA GLN A 311 -18.45 -1.37 10.77
C GLN A 311 -19.55 -1.95 9.90
N PHE A 312 -20.22 -3.00 10.42
CA PHE A 312 -21.26 -3.73 9.70
C PHE A 312 -22.54 -3.82 10.51
N GLY A 313 -23.63 -3.44 9.86
CA GLY A 313 -25.00 -3.63 10.33
C GLY A 313 -25.79 -4.57 9.40
N LYS A 314 -27.08 -4.68 9.64
CA LYS A 314 -28.00 -5.57 8.90
C LYS A 314 -28.07 -5.31 7.38
N GLU A 315 -27.73 -4.10 6.94
CA GLU A 315 -27.74 -3.69 5.53
C GLU A 315 -26.35 -3.80 4.86
N GLY A 316 -25.32 -4.24 5.62
CA GLY A 316 -23.94 -4.31 5.18
C GLY A 316 -23.03 -3.29 5.84
N ARG A 317 -22.01 -2.81 5.12
CA ARG A 317 -21.04 -1.84 5.63
C ARG A 317 -21.71 -0.50 5.95
N MET A 318 -21.37 0.05 7.10
CA MET A 318 -21.91 1.32 7.61
C MET A 318 -20.94 2.46 7.32
N ALA A 319 -21.47 3.67 7.20
CA ALA A 319 -20.66 4.89 7.23
C ALA A 319 -20.05 5.10 8.64
N PRO A 320 -18.96 5.87 8.75
CA PRO A 320 -18.45 6.29 10.05
C PRO A 320 -19.57 6.88 10.94
N PRO A 321 -19.52 6.69 12.27
CA PRO A 321 -20.53 7.22 13.19
C PRO A 321 -20.65 8.75 13.05
N GLU A 322 -21.86 9.26 13.31
CA GLU A 322 -22.08 10.71 13.34
C GLU A 322 -21.17 11.39 14.37
N GLY A 323 -20.43 12.42 13.95
CA GLY A 323 -19.47 13.14 14.79
C GLY A 323 -18.11 12.46 14.93
N ALA A 324 -17.85 11.36 14.25
CA ALA A 324 -16.52 10.77 14.18
C ALA A 324 -15.52 11.73 13.51
N GLU A 325 -14.30 11.79 14.02
CA GLU A 325 -13.21 12.51 13.37
C GLU A 325 -12.78 11.75 12.11
N LEU A 326 -12.80 12.44 10.96
CA LEU A 326 -12.45 11.86 9.68
C LEU A 326 -11.08 12.34 9.21
N THR A 327 -10.38 11.48 8.50
CA THR A 327 -9.13 11.81 7.80
C THR A 327 -9.44 12.58 6.49
N GLN A 328 -8.41 13.11 5.83
CA GLN A 328 -8.53 13.68 4.48
C GLN A 328 -8.95 12.65 3.41
N MET A 329 -8.90 11.35 3.76
CA MET A 329 -9.36 10.23 2.92
C MET A 329 -10.80 9.81 3.22
N ASP A 330 -11.54 10.57 4.05
CA ASP A 330 -12.93 10.34 4.46
C ASP A 330 -13.19 9.08 5.28
N TYR A 331 -12.15 8.41 5.81
CA TYR A 331 -12.33 7.35 6.78
C TYR A 331 -12.06 7.83 8.22
N GLU A 332 -12.58 7.09 9.19
CA GLU A 332 -12.52 7.42 10.61
C GLU A 332 -11.09 7.36 11.15
N VAL A 333 -10.69 8.35 11.97
CA VAL A 333 -9.47 8.30 12.77
C VAL A 333 -9.69 7.31 13.91
N TYR A 334 -9.18 6.09 13.76
CA TYR A 334 -9.40 4.98 14.72
C TYR A 334 -8.10 4.17 14.95
N PRO A 335 -7.17 4.69 15.72
CA PRO A 335 -5.85 4.06 15.92
C PRO A 335 -5.89 2.71 16.64
N GLU A 336 -6.95 2.43 17.42
CA GLU A 336 -7.18 1.15 18.12
C GLU A 336 -7.35 -0.03 17.14
N ALA A 337 -7.73 0.25 15.90
CA ALA A 337 -7.91 -0.77 14.86
C ALA A 337 -6.66 -1.63 14.68
N LEU A 338 -5.46 -1.05 14.77
CA LEU A 338 -4.22 -1.78 14.56
C LEU A 338 -4.04 -2.92 15.58
N GLU A 339 -4.28 -2.67 16.86
CA GLU A 339 -4.21 -3.70 17.91
C GLU A 339 -5.20 -4.83 17.63
N HIS A 340 -6.45 -4.48 17.31
CA HIS A 340 -7.50 -5.46 17.02
C HIS A 340 -7.16 -6.33 15.81
N VAL A 341 -6.65 -5.72 14.73
CA VAL A 341 -6.24 -6.46 13.52
C VAL A 341 -5.07 -7.40 13.82
N ILE A 342 -4.03 -6.93 14.52
CA ILE A 342 -2.88 -7.77 14.90
C ILE A 342 -3.35 -8.99 15.70
N ARG A 343 -4.21 -8.80 16.69
CA ARG A 343 -4.75 -9.90 17.51
C ARG A 343 -5.56 -10.88 16.67
N LYS A 344 -6.44 -10.38 15.83
CA LYS A 344 -7.30 -11.21 14.98
C LYS A 344 -6.51 -12.01 13.94
N VAL A 345 -5.47 -11.41 13.34
CA VAL A 345 -4.54 -12.10 12.44
C VAL A 345 -3.79 -13.20 13.19
N ALA A 346 -3.26 -12.92 14.38
CA ALA A 346 -2.50 -13.87 15.19
C ALA A 346 -3.30 -15.11 15.65
N GLU A 347 -4.63 -15.04 15.62
CA GLU A 347 -5.47 -16.24 15.87
C GLU A 347 -5.24 -17.33 14.81
N LYS A 348 -4.94 -16.94 13.58
CA LYS A 348 -4.81 -17.85 12.42
C LYS A 348 -3.38 -17.96 11.89
N PHE A 349 -2.72 -16.83 11.63
CA PHE A 349 -1.33 -16.80 11.16
C PHE A 349 -0.38 -16.94 12.36
N LYS A 350 0.54 -17.92 12.30
CA LYS A 350 1.43 -18.28 13.42
C LYS A 350 2.87 -17.82 13.26
N GLY A 351 3.19 -17.22 12.10
CA GLY A 351 4.50 -16.63 11.83
C GLY A 351 4.69 -15.25 12.48
N ASN A 352 5.81 -14.60 12.17
CA ASN A 352 6.08 -13.25 12.62
C ASN A 352 5.14 -12.25 11.93
N LEU A 353 4.82 -11.16 12.63
CA LEU A 353 4.05 -10.03 12.07
C LEU A 353 4.96 -8.80 11.97
N LEU A 354 4.83 -8.09 10.87
CA LEU A 354 5.47 -6.80 10.64
C LEU A 354 4.39 -5.80 10.25
N VAL A 355 4.18 -4.76 11.03
CA VAL A 355 3.31 -3.65 10.60
C VAL A 355 4.05 -2.89 9.52
N THR A 356 3.71 -3.17 8.27
CA THR A 356 4.38 -2.60 7.10
C THR A 356 3.84 -1.25 6.69
N GLU A 357 2.59 -0.95 7.09
CA GLU A 357 1.99 0.39 6.99
C GLU A 357 0.92 0.60 8.06
N ASN A 358 0.93 1.79 8.66
CA ASN A 358 -0.11 2.33 9.52
C ASN A 358 0.08 3.85 9.60
N GLY A 359 -0.96 4.62 9.43
CA GLY A 359 -0.86 6.08 9.42
C GLY A 359 -2.18 6.78 9.13
N ILE A 360 -2.15 8.11 9.07
CA ILE A 360 -3.32 8.92 8.74
C ILE A 360 -2.97 10.13 7.87
N ALA A 361 -3.88 10.49 6.97
CA ALA A 361 -3.83 11.75 6.22
C ALA A 361 -4.57 12.83 6.99
N VAL A 362 -3.83 13.72 7.64
CA VAL A 362 -4.37 14.85 8.42
C VAL A 362 -3.44 16.06 8.32
N SER A 363 -4.01 17.26 8.27
CA SER A 363 -3.23 18.50 8.25
C SER A 363 -2.69 18.89 9.63
N ASP A 364 -3.38 18.47 10.71
CA ASP A 364 -2.96 18.71 12.08
C ASP A 364 -2.00 17.62 12.56
N ASP A 365 -0.74 17.99 12.77
CA ASP A 365 0.27 17.05 13.21
C ASP A 365 0.08 16.59 14.67
N THR A 366 -0.65 17.35 15.48
CA THR A 366 -0.98 16.94 16.87
C THR A 366 -1.93 15.73 16.86
N CYS A 367 -2.86 15.67 15.92
CA CYS A 367 -3.71 14.50 15.70
C CYS A 367 -2.86 13.28 15.29
N ARG A 368 -1.86 13.49 14.40
CA ARG A 368 -0.94 12.43 13.97
C ARG A 368 -0.09 11.90 15.14
N VAL A 369 0.42 12.77 16.00
CA VAL A 369 1.14 12.38 17.23
C VAL A 369 0.25 11.51 18.12
N ALA A 370 -0.99 11.93 18.38
CA ALA A 370 -1.95 11.17 19.19
C ALA A 370 -2.30 9.82 18.55
N PHE A 371 -2.45 9.75 17.21
CA PHE A 371 -2.65 8.52 16.48
C PHE A 371 -1.48 7.55 16.67
N ILE A 372 -0.24 8.02 16.45
CA ILE A 372 0.99 7.22 16.61
C ILE A 372 1.09 6.68 18.04
N GLU A 373 0.81 7.52 19.06
CA GLU A 373 0.87 7.11 20.45
C GLU A 373 -0.04 5.91 20.73
N LYS A 374 -1.30 5.99 20.31
CA LYS A 374 -2.28 4.92 20.54
C LYS A 374 -1.99 3.68 19.73
N ALA A 375 -1.63 3.83 18.46
CA ALA A 375 -1.27 2.70 17.60
C ALA A 375 -0.07 1.93 18.15
N LEU A 376 1.00 2.62 18.57
CA LEU A 376 2.18 1.98 19.16
C LEU A 376 1.89 1.38 20.54
N GLN A 377 1.00 1.98 21.33
CA GLN A 377 0.54 1.34 22.57
C GLN A 377 -0.15 -0.01 22.27
N GLY A 378 -1.00 -0.07 21.24
CA GLY A 378 -1.62 -1.32 20.79
C GLY A 378 -0.60 -2.37 20.37
N VAL A 379 0.43 -1.96 19.62
CA VAL A 379 1.54 -2.86 19.25
C VAL A 379 2.27 -3.39 20.49
N GLN A 380 2.55 -2.54 21.47
CA GLN A 380 3.18 -2.94 22.73
C GLN A 380 2.33 -3.93 23.51
N ASN A 381 1.01 -3.71 23.59
CA ASN A 381 0.08 -4.64 24.23
C ASN A 381 0.12 -6.03 23.56
N CYS A 382 0.13 -6.06 22.22
CA CYS A 382 0.24 -7.32 21.48
C CYS A 382 1.55 -8.06 21.78
N ILE A 383 2.68 -7.35 21.84
CA ILE A 383 3.99 -7.93 22.16
C ILE A 383 4.00 -8.47 23.60
N GLU A 384 3.45 -7.72 24.57
CA GLU A 384 3.34 -8.15 25.98
C GLU A 384 2.51 -9.42 26.13
N ASP A 385 1.48 -9.61 25.30
CA ASP A 385 0.64 -10.80 25.25
C ASP A 385 1.26 -11.95 24.45
N GLY A 386 2.52 -11.78 23.99
CA GLY A 386 3.31 -12.83 23.33
C GLY A 386 3.08 -12.94 21.81
N ILE A 387 2.39 -11.99 21.17
CA ILE A 387 2.25 -11.96 19.71
C ILE A 387 3.58 -11.49 19.09
N PRO A 388 4.15 -12.23 18.11
CA PRO A 388 5.48 -11.96 17.59
C PRO A 388 5.51 -10.80 16.57
N VAL A 389 5.16 -9.58 17.01
CA VAL A 389 5.29 -8.38 16.19
C VAL A 389 6.75 -7.93 16.20
N LYS A 390 7.38 -7.88 15.03
CA LYS A 390 8.83 -7.62 14.87
C LYS A 390 9.16 -6.19 14.51
N GLY A 391 8.18 -5.43 14.01
CA GLY A 391 8.43 -4.04 13.62
C GLY A 391 7.17 -3.29 13.27
N TYR A 392 7.38 -1.97 13.09
CA TYR A 392 6.35 -1.01 12.72
C TYR A 392 6.94 0.04 11.77
N CYS A 393 6.33 0.18 10.59
CA CYS A 393 6.63 1.22 9.62
C CYS A 393 5.42 2.15 9.47
N TYR A 394 5.61 3.43 9.79
CA TYR A 394 4.57 4.44 9.61
C TYR A 394 4.40 4.79 8.12
N TRP A 395 3.17 4.90 7.67
CA TRP A 395 2.83 5.43 6.36
C TRP A 395 2.42 6.90 6.46
N SER A 396 3.22 7.82 5.95
CA SER A 396 4.41 7.66 5.13
C SER A 396 5.57 8.50 5.68
N LEU A 397 6.81 8.22 5.25
CA LEU A 397 7.98 9.00 5.67
C LEU A 397 7.80 10.48 5.35
N MET A 398 7.27 10.82 4.17
CA MET A 398 7.07 12.19 3.75
C MET A 398 5.72 12.38 3.06
N ASP A 399 5.19 13.61 3.08
CA ASP A 399 4.06 13.98 2.23
C ASP A 399 4.45 13.75 0.77
N ASN A 400 3.63 12.99 0.04
CA ASN A 400 3.99 12.50 -1.29
C ASN A 400 2.79 12.46 -2.24
N PHE A 401 2.96 11.84 -3.38
CA PHE A 401 1.94 11.63 -4.39
C PHE A 401 0.98 10.51 -3.97
N GLU A 402 -0.23 10.88 -3.50
CA GLU A 402 -1.25 9.91 -3.08
C GLU A 402 -2.10 9.43 -4.26
N TRP A 403 -1.47 8.75 -5.20
CA TRP A 403 -2.10 8.12 -6.36
C TRP A 403 -3.08 9.07 -7.06
N GLN A 404 -4.34 8.66 -7.26
CA GLN A 404 -5.36 9.46 -7.95
C GLN A 404 -5.75 10.75 -7.22
N LYS A 405 -5.39 10.93 -5.94
CA LYS A 405 -5.61 12.16 -5.16
C LYS A 405 -4.50 13.22 -5.35
N GLY A 406 -3.40 12.86 -6.03
CA GLY A 406 -2.28 13.76 -6.21
C GLY A 406 -1.60 14.13 -4.90
N TYR A 407 -1.27 15.39 -4.69
CA TYR A 407 -0.52 15.85 -3.50
C TYR A 407 -1.41 16.45 -2.40
N SER A 408 -2.71 16.26 -2.49
CA SER A 408 -3.66 16.86 -1.53
C SER A 408 -3.72 16.13 -0.18
N MET A 409 -3.21 14.90 -0.08
CA MET A 409 -3.23 14.08 1.14
C MET A 409 -1.91 14.18 1.89
N THR A 410 -1.96 14.50 3.19
CA THR A 410 -0.78 14.73 4.02
C THR A 410 -0.57 13.60 5.02
N PHE A 411 -0.07 12.45 4.55
CA PHE A 411 0.30 11.31 5.39
C PHE A 411 1.66 11.46 6.08
N GLY A 412 2.55 12.24 5.47
CA GLY A 412 3.96 12.26 5.81
C GLY A 412 4.30 12.70 7.23
N LEU A 413 5.34 12.10 7.78
CA LEU A 413 6.06 12.61 8.97
C LEU A 413 6.93 13.83 8.62
N ILE A 414 7.31 13.95 7.35
CA ILE A 414 8.09 15.08 6.81
C ILE A 414 7.22 15.79 5.78
N ALA A 415 6.97 17.09 5.97
CA ALA A 415 6.38 17.91 4.91
C ALA A 415 7.44 18.24 3.86
N VAL A 416 7.01 18.33 2.59
CA VAL A 416 7.90 18.65 1.45
C VAL A 416 7.38 19.90 0.75
N ASP A 417 8.23 20.92 0.64
CA ASP A 417 7.97 22.06 -0.23
C ASP A 417 8.35 21.69 -1.67
N ARG A 418 7.37 21.32 -2.48
CA ARG A 418 7.60 20.85 -3.85
C ARG A 418 8.20 21.90 -4.79
N SER A 419 8.15 23.18 -4.42
CA SER A 419 8.77 24.25 -5.25
C SER A 419 10.31 24.19 -5.24
N ASN A 420 10.90 23.58 -4.20
CA ASN A 420 12.35 23.50 -4.00
C ASN A 420 12.79 22.16 -3.37
N GLN A 421 11.86 21.24 -3.17
CA GLN A 421 12.07 19.90 -2.59
C GLN A 421 12.63 19.93 -1.16
N LYS A 422 12.39 21.01 -0.41
CA LYS A 422 12.87 21.14 0.98
C LYS A 422 12.09 20.22 1.92
N ARG A 423 12.84 19.43 2.70
CA ARG A 423 12.29 18.58 3.76
C ARG A 423 12.07 19.38 5.03
N MET A 424 10.87 19.24 5.62
CA MET A 424 10.46 19.89 6.84
C MET A 424 9.90 18.85 7.81
N PRO A 425 10.76 18.18 8.63
CA PRO A 425 10.30 17.19 9.60
C PRO A 425 9.29 17.80 10.57
N LYS A 426 8.18 17.08 10.79
CA LYS A 426 7.10 17.46 11.71
C LYS A 426 7.41 16.96 13.13
N GLU A 427 6.61 17.35 14.12
CA GLU A 427 6.76 16.86 15.50
C GLU A 427 6.56 15.34 15.57
N SER A 428 5.58 14.81 14.84
CA SER A 428 5.30 13.38 14.73
C SER A 428 6.50 12.55 14.26
N PHE A 429 7.39 13.11 13.44
CA PHE A 429 8.61 12.46 12.98
C PHE A 429 9.56 12.14 14.13
N TYR A 430 9.84 13.13 14.98
CA TYR A 430 10.70 12.96 16.16
C TYR A 430 9.99 12.15 17.24
N TYR A 431 8.66 12.31 17.36
CA TYR A 431 7.85 11.57 18.30
C TYR A 431 7.93 10.06 18.03
N LEU A 432 7.75 9.63 16.78
CA LEU A 432 7.90 8.23 16.39
C LEU A 432 9.28 7.69 16.76
N GLY A 433 10.35 8.39 16.40
CA GLY A 433 11.73 7.97 16.70
C GLY A 433 12.05 7.89 18.19
N SER A 434 11.34 8.65 19.04
CA SER A 434 11.54 8.65 20.50
C SER A 434 11.14 7.35 21.20
N TYR A 435 10.41 6.46 20.52
CA TYR A 435 10.07 5.12 21.03
C TYR A 435 11.22 4.11 20.96
N ARG A 436 12.34 4.51 20.42
CA ARG A 436 13.57 3.72 20.35
C ARG A 436 14.74 4.18 21.25
#